data_865240f041e13567e4a9b70a9269fdad
#
_entry.id   865240f041e13567e4a9b70a9269fdad
#
_cell.length_a   1.000
_cell.length_b   1.000
_cell.length_c   1.000
_cell.angle_alpha   90.00
_cell.angle_beta   90.00
_cell.angle_gamma   90.00
#
_symmetry.space_group_name_H-M   'P 1'
#
loop_
_entity.id
_entity.type
_entity.pdbx_description
1 polymer ?
#
loop_
_entity_poly.entity_id
_entity_poly.type
_entity_poly.pdbx_seq_one_letter_code
_entity_poly.pdbx_strand_id
1 'polypeptide(L)'
;MSKFTVVTAKLPKEIYQEFALRIPEGERSSFIREALIEKLEKTPRPDKIHDLEQKFNQLENELNKIKNYLSKLEILSHETGKVNPHSFCIDETDNKIVDYLVDYRGATTTELADFLKTNRWLVLNRLRKIESSSKKQLGKAILKYYPGERSGKRKAWWINEDMIET
;
A
#
# COMPACT_ATOMS: atom_id res chain seq x y z
N MET A 1 29.87 9.93 44.57
CA MET A 1 29.20 8.85 45.35
C MET A 1 27.94 8.43 44.58
N SER A 2 27.93 7.22 44.02
CA SER A 2 26.75 6.68 43.36
C SER A 2 25.73 6.32 44.45
N LYS A 3 24.57 7.01 44.41
CA LYS A 3 23.46 6.68 45.31
C LYS A 3 22.79 5.42 44.80
N PHE A 4 22.91 4.32 45.52
CA PHE A 4 22.16 3.10 45.26
C PHE A 4 20.69 3.29 45.68
N THR A 5 19.77 2.88 44.84
CA THR A 5 18.33 2.83 45.14
C THR A 5 17.94 1.38 45.34
N VAL A 6 17.21 1.07 46.39
CA VAL A 6 16.71 -0.28 46.65
C VAL A 6 15.42 -0.51 45.85
N VAL A 7 15.41 -1.57 45.09
CA VAL A 7 14.23 -2.03 44.33
C VAL A 7 13.80 -3.37 44.91
N THR A 8 12.50 -3.54 45.22
CA THR A 8 11.95 -4.78 45.75
C THR A 8 11.02 -5.42 44.70
N ALA A 9 11.17 -6.71 44.48
CA ALA A 9 10.31 -7.48 43.58
C ALA A 9 9.79 -8.73 44.29
N LYS A 10 8.54 -9.14 44.01
CA LYS A 10 7.96 -10.39 44.46
C LYS A 10 8.21 -11.45 43.39
N LEU A 11 8.84 -12.56 43.78
CA LEU A 11 9.05 -13.70 42.89
C LEU A 11 8.11 -14.86 43.28
N PRO A 12 7.65 -15.65 42.30
CA PRO A 12 7.01 -16.95 42.57
C PRO A 12 7.93 -17.85 43.38
N LYS A 13 7.36 -18.67 44.26
CA LYS A 13 8.12 -19.50 45.19
C LYS A 13 9.08 -20.47 44.47
N GLU A 14 8.62 -21.05 43.36
CA GLU A 14 9.40 -22.00 42.56
C GLU A 14 10.64 -21.30 41.95
N ILE A 15 10.47 -20.10 41.40
CA ILE A 15 11.57 -19.31 40.81
C ILE A 15 12.56 -18.89 41.88
N TYR A 16 12.09 -18.51 43.08
CA TYR A 16 12.97 -18.17 44.17
C TYR A 16 13.78 -19.36 44.66
N GLN A 17 13.19 -20.55 44.74
CA GLN A 17 13.90 -21.79 45.12
C GLN A 17 15.00 -22.14 44.14
N GLU A 18 14.70 -22.08 42.85
CA GLU A 18 15.69 -22.31 41.77
C GLU A 18 16.82 -21.27 41.79
N PHE A 19 16.48 -20.01 41.96
CA PHE A 19 17.43 -18.93 42.12
C PHE A 19 18.35 -19.14 43.33
N ALA A 20 17.76 -19.49 44.49
CA ALA A 20 18.53 -19.70 45.72
C ALA A 20 19.44 -20.93 45.64
N LEU A 21 19.08 -21.93 44.85
CA LEU A 21 19.87 -23.15 44.65
C LEU A 21 21.02 -22.95 43.68
N ARG A 22 20.84 -22.11 42.66
CA ARG A 22 21.87 -21.88 41.65
C ARG A 22 22.86 -20.76 42.00
N ILE A 23 22.42 -19.75 42.74
CA ILE A 23 23.25 -18.55 43.02
C ILE A 23 23.57 -18.46 44.51
N PRO A 24 24.87 -18.46 44.86
CA PRO A 24 25.34 -18.31 46.26
C PRO A 24 24.81 -16.99 46.86
N GLU A 25 24.56 -16.97 48.17
CA GLU A 25 23.92 -15.87 48.85
C GLU A 25 24.64 -14.54 48.67
N GLY A 26 25.97 -14.54 48.65
CA GLY A 26 26.82 -13.35 48.44
C GLY A 26 26.79 -12.79 47.02
N GLU A 27 26.38 -13.56 46.02
CA GLU A 27 26.37 -13.17 44.60
C GLU A 27 24.99 -12.82 44.07
N ARG A 28 23.95 -13.05 44.86
CA ARG A 28 22.56 -12.83 44.44
C ARG A 28 22.23 -11.40 44.00
N SER A 29 22.81 -10.41 44.75
CA SER A 29 22.58 -9.01 44.42
C SER A 29 23.29 -8.56 43.13
N SER A 30 24.50 -9.06 42.86
CA SER A 30 25.19 -8.81 41.58
C SER A 30 24.49 -9.44 40.42
N PHE A 31 24.05 -10.68 40.53
CA PHE A 31 23.29 -11.39 39.51
C PHE A 31 22.01 -10.64 39.14
N ILE A 32 21.19 -10.23 40.12
CA ILE A 32 19.95 -9.48 39.85
C ILE A 32 20.28 -8.15 39.16
N ARG A 33 21.35 -7.44 39.59
CA ARG A 33 21.75 -6.19 38.97
C ARG A 33 22.17 -6.37 37.52
N GLU A 34 22.95 -7.36 37.22
CA GLU A 34 23.40 -7.68 35.87
C GLU A 34 22.25 -8.07 34.98
N ALA A 35 21.35 -8.93 35.47
CA ALA A 35 20.17 -9.32 34.75
C ALA A 35 19.22 -8.14 34.43
N LEU A 36 19.09 -7.18 35.36
CA LEU A 36 18.32 -5.97 35.15
C LEU A 36 18.97 -5.05 34.10
N ILE A 37 20.30 -4.88 34.18
CA ILE A 37 21.06 -4.09 33.19
C ILE A 37 20.87 -4.70 31.79
N GLU A 38 21.16 -6.00 31.67
CA GLU A 38 21.02 -6.72 30.41
C GLU A 38 19.60 -6.60 29.82
N LYS A 39 18.58 -6.75 30.67
CA LYS A 39 17.19 -6.63 30.24
C LYS A 39 16.83 -5.20 29.78
N LEU A 40 17.32 -4.20 30.50
CA LEU A 40 17.10 -2.78 30.14
C LEU A 40 17.84 -2.39 28.85
N GLU A 41 19.04 -2.91 28.62
CA GLU A 41 19.76 -2.68 27.36
C GLU A 41 19.06 -3.30 26.15
N LYS A 42 18.45 -4.46 26.35
CA LYS A 42 17.66 -5.15 25.29
C LYS A 42 16.25 -4.58 25.13
N THR A 43 15.76 -3.80 26.08
CA THR A 43 14.41 -3.21 26.01
C THR A 43 14.49 -1.82 25.41
N PRO A 44 13.96 -1.57 24.23
CA PRO A 44 13.99 -0.26 23.61
C PRO A 44 13.22 0.75 24.48
N ARG A 45 13.77 1.97 24.62
CA ARG A 45 13.10 3.05 25.33
C ARG A 45 11.82 3.44 24.59
N PRO A 46 10.71 3.71 25.31
CA PRO A 46 9.46 4.15 24.67
C PRO A 46 9.65 5.34 23.72
N ASP A 47 10.48 6.29 24.11
CA ASP A 47 10.79 7.49 23.31
C ASP A 47 11.41 7.12 21.95
N LYS A 48 12.30 6.13 21.92
CA LYS A 48 12.92 5.65 20.67
C LYS A 48 11.92 4.94 19.74
N ILE A 49 10.94 4.25 20.31
CA ILE A 49 9.89 3.58 19.52
C ILE A 49 9.03 4.65 18.85
N HIS A 50 8.61 5.65 19.60
CA HIS A 50 7.80 6.75 19.06
C HIS A 50 8.56 7.53 17.96
N ASP A 51 9.85 7.81 18.16
CA ASP A 51 10.69 8.45 17.15
C ASP A 51 10.84 7.60 15.88
N LEU A 52 10.93 6.27 16.02
CA LEU A 52 10.97 5.35 14.90
C LEU A 52 9.65 5.30 14.15
N GLU A 53 8.52 5.28 14.84
CA GLU A 53 7.19 5.34 14.26
C GLU A 53 6.98 6.64 13.47
N GLN A 54 7.40 7.78 14.02
CA GLN A 54 7.33 9.06 13.32
C GLN A 54 8.18 9.06 12.04
N LYS A 55 9.41 8.56 12.11
CA LYS A 55 10.29 8.44 10.93
C LYS A 55 9.73 7.48 9.88
N PHE A 56 9.15 6.37 10.32
CA PHE A 56 8.51 5.42 9.42
C PHE A 56 7.35 6.06 8.66
N ASN A 57 6.47 6.76 9.36
CA ASN A 57 5.36 7.49 8.74
C ASN A 57 5.83 8.59 7.78
N GLN A 58 6.93 9.27 8.10
CA GLN A 58 7.52 10.26 7.20
C GLN A 58 8.06 9.62 5.92
N LEU A 59 8.81 8.50 6.03
CA LEU A 59 9.34 7.76 4.89
C LEU A 59 8.21 7.21 3.99
N GLU A 60 7.14 6.70 4.58
CA GLU A 60 5.98 6.22 3.83
C GLU A 60 5.32 7.35 3.02
N ASN A 61 5.17 8.52 3.63
CA ASN A 61 4.65 9.70 2.95
C ASN A 61 5.57 10.17 1.81
N GLU A 62 6.88 10.16 2.01
CA GLU A 62 7.85 10.52 0.96
C GLU A 62 7.85 9.51 -0.18
N LEU A 63 7.79 8.22 0.13
CA LEU A 63 7.68 7.16 -0.87
C LEU A 63 6.42 7.29 -1.73
N ASN A 64 5.30 7.64 -1.12
CA ASN A 64 4.05 7.88 -1.84
C ASN A 64 4.15 9.14 -2.75
N LYS A 65 4.83 10.19 -2.30
CA LYS A 65 5.12 11.36 -3.16
C LYS A 65 5.98 10.96 -4.36
N ILE A 66 7.07 10.21 -4.13
CA ILE A 66 7.97 9.76 -5.21
C ILE A 66 7.22 8.89 -6.21
N LYS A 67 6.40 7.94 -5.75
CA LYS A 67 5.55 7.12 -6.64
C LYS A 67 4.64 7.99 -7.52
N ASN A 68 4.02 9.01 -6.92
CA ASN A 68 3.17 9.94 -7.66
C ASN A 68 3.95 10.79 -8.69
N TYR A 69 5.20 11.16 -8.38
CA TYR A 69 6.06 11.88 -9.33
C TYR A 69 6.52 10.97 -10.47
N LEU A 70 6.90 9.72 -10.17
CA LEU A 70 7.29 8.74 -11.20
C LEU A 70 6.13 8.46 -12.15
N SER A 71 4.94 8.21 -11.64
CA SER A 71 3.75 8.02 -12.48
C SER A 71 3.50 9.22 -13.40
N LYS A 72 3.69 10.46 -12.91
CA LYS A 72 3.56 11.65 -13.75
C LYS A 72 4.66 11.75 -14.80
N LEU A 73 5.89 11.37 -14.47
CA LEU A 73 7.02 11.37 -15.41
C LEU A 73 6.85 10.30 -16.49
N GLU A 74 6.39 9.10 -16.14
CA GLU A 74 6.05 8.05 -17.10
C GLU A 74 4.98 8.51 -18.09
N ILE A 75 3.96 9.24 -17.61
CA ILE A 75 2.91 9.80 -18.46
C ILE A 75 3.47 10.89 -19.40
N LEU A 76 4.45 11.68 -18.95
CA LEU A 76 5.04 12.78 -19.72
C LEU A 76 6.20 12.36 -20.63
N SER A 77 6.82 11.21 -20.39
CA SER A 77 8.00 10.74 -21.14
C SER A 77 7.71 10.18 -22.52
N HIS A 78 6.44 9.98 -22.87
CA HIS A 78 6.07 9.57 -24.22
C HIS A 78 6.16 10.78 -25.18
N GLU A 79 7.24 10.86 -25.94
CA GLU A 79 7.51 11.89 -26.96
C GLU A 79 6.40 12.03 -28.01
N THR A 80 5.49 11.08 -28.08
CA THR A 80 4.39 11.02 -29.05
C THR A 80 3.06 11.61 -28.55
N GLY A 81 3.00 12.07 -27.29
CA GLY A 81 1.74 12.49 -26.64
C GLY A 81 0.73 11.34 -26.42
N LYS A 82 1.15 10.11 -26.69
CA LYS A 82 0.37 8.88 -26.46
C LYS A 82 0.73 8.29 -25.10
N VAL A 83 -0.24 7.73 -24.45
CA VAL A 83 -0.14 7.25 -23.06
C VAL A 83 -0.45 5.76 -23.02
N ASN A 84 0.29 5.03 -22.18
CA ASN A 84 -0.06 3.65 -21.88
C ASN A 84 -1.36 3.62 -21.03
N PRO A 85 -2.45 3.04 -21.53
CA PRO A 85 -3.74 3.04 -20.84
C PRO A 85 -3.69 2.28 -19.49
N HIS A 86 -2.77 1.33 -19.33
CA HIS A 86 -2.57 0.59 -18.06
C HIS A 86 -2.04 1.44 -16.91
N SER A 87 -1.46 2.62 -17.18
CA SER A 87 -0.99 3.55 -16.14
C SER A 87 -2.10 4.06 -15.22
N PHE A 88 -3.36 3.89 -15.62
CA PHE A 88 -4.55 4.31 -14.84
C PHE A 88 -5.26 3.14 -14.16
N CYS A 89 -4.74 1.91 -14.33
CA CYS A 89 -5.24 0.71 -13.70
C CYS A 89 -4.67 0.57 -12.29
N ILE A 90 -5.51 0.10 -11.35
CA ILE A 90 -5.12 -0.07 -9.95
C ILE A 90 -4.80 -1.52 -9.66
N ASP A 91 -5.52 -2.43 -10.30
CA ASP A 91 -5.41 -3.85 -10.10
C ASP A 91 -5.51 -4.64 -11.43
N GLU A 92 -5.33 -5.95 -11.34
CA GLU A 92 -5.39 -6.86 -12.49
C GLU A 92 -6.78 -6.85 -13.20
N THR A 93 -7.84 -6.55 -12.48
CA THR A 93 -9.19 -6.46 -13.04
C THR A 93 -9.32 -5.23 -13.94
N ASP A 94 -8.74 -4.11 -13.53
CA ASP A 94 -8.71 -2.89 -14.34
C ASP A 94 -7.88 -3.12 -15.62
N ASN A 95 -6.74 -3.83 -15.52
CA ASN A 95 -5.92 -4.21 -16.67
C ASN A 95 -6.72 -5.05 -17.67
N LYS A 96 -7.42 -6.07 -17.20
CA LYS A 96 -8.29 -6.92 -18.05
C LYS A 96 -9.41 -6.13 -18.74
N ILE A 97 -9.99 -5.12 -18.07
CA ILE A 97 -10.97 -4.22 -18.68
C ILE A 97 -10.34 -3.43 -19.82
N VAL A 98 -9.16 -2.86 -19.60
CA VAL A 98 -8.45 -2.06 -20.60
C VAL A 98 -8.04 -2.94 -21.78
N ASP A 99 -7.44 -4.11 -21.54
CA ASP A 99 -7.08 -5.08 -22.59
C ASP A 99 -8.29 -5.43 -23.48
N TYR A 100 -9.40 -5.78 -22.84
CA TYR A 100 -10.64 -6.10 -23.58
C TYR A 100 -11.11 -4.92 -24.45
N LEU A 101 -11.04 -3.69 -23.93
CA LEU A 101 -11.44 -2.50 -24.67
C LEU A 101 -10.50 -2.18 -25.84
N VAL A 102 -9.20 -2.49 -25.70
CA VAL A 102 -8.22 -2.36 -26.78
C VAL A 102 -8.49 -3.38 -27.89
N ASP A 103 -8.62 -4.66 -27.51
CA ASP A 103 -8.72 -5.78 -28.43
C ASP A 103 -10.05 -5.74 -29.22
N TYR A 104 -11.15 -5.43 -28.55
CA TYR A 104 -12.50 -5.44 -29.14
C TYR A 104 -12.99 -4.05 -29.58
N ARG A 105 -12.13 -3.05 -29.52
CA ARG A 105 -12.44 -1.66 -29.91
C ARG A 105 -13.75 -1.17 -29.32
N GLY A 106 -13.88 -1.35 -27.99
CA GLY A 106 -15.04 -0.95 -27.20
C GLY A 106 -15.91 -2.12 -26.72
N ALA A 107 -16.60 -1.89 -25.60
CA ALA A 107 -17.46 -2.87 -24.97
C ALA A 107 -18.62 -2.24 -24.21
N THR A 108 -19.71 -2.97 -24.10
CA THR A 108 -20.79 -2.63 -23.17
C THR A 108 -20.41 -3.08 -21.74
N THR A 109 -21.02 -2.46 -20.75
CA THR A 109 -20.80 -2.86 -19.34
C THR A 109 -21.25 -4.31 -19.08
N THR A 110 -22.18 -4.82 -19.87
CA THR A 110 -22.66 -6.20 -19.76
C THR A 110 -21.61 -7.18 -20.30
N GLU A 111 -21.08 -6.93 -21.52
CA GLU A 111 -20.01 -7.76 -22.11
C GLU A 111 -18.79 -7.86 -21.17
N LEU A 112 -18.38 -6.74 -20.59
CA LEU A 112 -17.28 -6.72 -19.62
C LEU A 112 -17.61 -7.48 -18.32
N ALA A 113 -18.85 -7.38 -17.84
CA ALA A 113 -19.28 -8.11 -16.66
C ALA A 113 -19.30 -9.61 -16.88
N ASP A 114 -19.76 -10.06 -18.03
CA ASP A 114 -19.78 -11.47 -18.44
C ASP A 114 -18.36 -12.01 -18.62
N PHE A 115 -17.47 -11.24 -19.27
CA PHE A 115 -16.06 -11.58 -19.45
C PHE A 115 -15.32 -11.74 -18.12
N LEU A 116 -15.52 -10.81 -17.19
CA LEU A 116 -14.87 -10.81 -15.87
C LEU A 116 -15.61 -11.71 -14.85
N LYS A 117 -16.74 -12.31 -15.22
CA LYS A 117 -17.61 -13.08 -14.32
C LYS A 117 -17.97 -12.31 -13.04
N THR A 118 -18.33 -11.04 -13.20
CA THR A 118 -18.59 -10.12 -12.10
C THR A 118 -19.86 -9.31 -12.28
N ASN A 119 -20.20 -8.47 -11.30
CA ASN A 119 -21.39 -7.64 -11.35
C ASN A 119 -21.18 -6.42 -12.26
N ARG A 120 -22.18 -6.15 -13.13
CA ARG A 120 -22.22 -4.99 -14.04
C ARG A 120 -22.00 -3.64 -13.34
N TRP A 121 -22.52 -3.47 -12.12
CA TRP A 121 -22.35 -2.23 -11.36
C TRP A 121 -20.91 -2.02 -10.93
N LEU A 122 -20.22 -3.08 -10.56
CA LEU A 122 -18.82 -3.06 -10.17
C LEU A 122 -17.92 -2.67 -11.37
N VAL A 123 -18.19 -3.23 -12.55
CA VAL A 123 -17.51 -2.84 -13.79
C VAL A 123 -17.74 -1.37 -14.13
N LEU A 124 -18.97 -0.89 -14.00
CA LEU A 124 -19.30 0.51 -14.26
C LEU A 124 -18.51 1.47 -13.34
N ASN A 125 -18.40 1.13 -12.06
CA ASN A 125 -17.64 1.95 -11.11
C ASN A 125 -16.14 1.97 -11.46
N ARG A 126 -15.57 0.85 -11.89
CA ARG A 126 -14.17 0.76 -12.33
C ARG A 126 -13.93 1.61 -13.58
N LEU A 127 -14.76 1.48 -14.60
CA LEU A 127 -14.70 2.29 -15.81
C LEU A 127 -14.74 3.80 -15.50
N ARG A 128 -15.66 4.22 -14.63
CA ARG A 128 -15.74 5.63 -14.20
C ARG A 128 -14.51 6.08 -13.40
N LYS A 129 -13.93 5.19 -12.62
CA LYS A 129 -12.71 5.48 -11.86
C LYS A 129 -11.52 5.68 -12.79
N ILE A 130 -11.32 4.82 -13.78
CA ILE A 130 -10.27 4.95 -14.81
C ILE A 130 -10.49 6.24 -15.61
N GLU A 131 -11.74 6.50 -16.07
CA GLU A 131 -12.10 7.74 -16.78
C GLU A 131 -11.76 9.00 -15.96
N SER A 132 -12.17 9.02 -14.69
CA SER A 132 -11.95 10.20 -13.83
C SER A 132 -10.47 10.39 -13.48
N SER A 133 -9.72 9.31 -13.25
CA SER A 133 -8.29 9.36 -12.95
C SER A 133 -7.49 9.87 -14.14
N SER A 134 -7.74 9.34 -15.34
CA SER A 134 -7.09 9.80 -16.56
C SER A 134 -7.44 11.25 -16.87
N LYS A 135 -8.70 11.66 -16.72
CA LYS A 135 -9.12 13.05 -16.92
C LYS A 135 -8.43 14.02 -15.95
N LYS A 136 -8.23 13.63 -14.68
CA LYS A 136 -7.53 14.46 -13.70
C LYS A 136 -6.05 14.63 -14.02
N GLN A 137 -5.40 13.57 -14.54
CA GLN A 137 -3.96 13.59 -14.78
C GLN A 137 -3.59 14.15 -16.15
N LEU A 138 -4.37 13.87 -17.19
CA LEU A 138 -4.09 14.24 -18.58
C LEU A 138 -4.94 15.40 -19.10
N GLY A 139 -5.92 15.86 -18.33
CA GLY A 139 -6.91 16.83 -18.80
C GLY A 139 -7.96 16.23 -19.75
N LYS A 140 -7.70 15.04 -20.29
CA LYS A 140 -8.60 14.28 -21.18
C LYS A 140 -8.73 12.85 -20.70
N ALA A 141 -9.93 12.27 -20.84
CA ALA A 141 -10.18 10.88 -20.43
C ALA A 141 -9.68 9.90 -21.50
N ILE A 142 -9.01 8.82 -21.07
CA ILE A 142 -8.61 7.70 -21.96
C ILE A 142 -9.80 6.80 -22.31
N LEU A 143 -10.83 6.77 -21.45
CA LEU A 143 -12.07 6.05 -21.71
C LEU A 143 -13.19 7.06 -21.99
N LYS A 144 -14.05 6.72 -22.96
CA LYS A 144 -15.19 7.55 -23.33
C LYS A 144 -16.45 6.70 -23.42
N TYR A 145 -17.46 7.10 -22.69
CA TYR A 145 -18.80 6.49 -22.82
C TYR A 145 -19.56 7.10 -23.99
N TYR A 146 -20.11 6.25 -24.84
CA TYR A 146 -20.96 6.66 -25.96
C TYR A 146 -22.38 6.12 -25.77
N PRO A 147 -23.39 6.99 -25.60
CA PRO A 147 -24.76 6.56 -25.33
C PRO A 147 -25.52 6.06 -26.58
N GLY A 148 -25.04 6.43 -27.77
CA GLY A 148 -25.61 6.03 -29.06
C GLY A 148 -25.15 4.64 -29.51
N GLU A 149 -25.28 4.40 -30.81
CA GLU A 149 -24.79 3.19 -31.47
C GLU A 149 -23.50 3.54 -32.24
N ARG A 150 -22.44 2.76 -31.99
CA ARG A 150 -21.15 2.86 -32.69
C ARG A 150 -20.62 1.45 -32.92
N SER A 151 -20.28 1.13 -34.15
CA SER A 151 -19.77 -0.21 -34.54
C SER A 151 -20.65 -1.38 -34.04
N GLY A 152 -21.95 -1.24 -34.12
CA GLY A 152 -22.88 -2.27 -33.68
C GLY A 152 -23.12 -2.39 -32.19
N LYS A 153 -22.48 -1.55 -31.38
CA LYS A 153 -22.64 -1.56 -29.92
C LYS A 153 -23.34 -0.30 -29.43
N ARG A 154 -24.37 -0.50 -28.61
CA ARG A 154 -25.14 0.59 -27.99
C ARG A 154 -24.74 0.76 -26.54
N LYS A 155 -24.64 2.04 -26.08
CA LYS A 155 -24.30 2.37 -24.68
C LYS A 155 -22.98 1.71 -24.23
N ALA A 156 -21.94 1.85 -25.04
CA ALA A 156 -20.66 1.21 -24.85
C ALA A 156 -19.57 2.18 -24.42
N TRP A 157 -18.53 1.62 -23.85
CA TRP A 157 -17.29 2.30 -23.48
C TRP A 157 -16.22 2.06 -24.55
N TRP A 158 -15.46 3.09 -24.84
CA TRP A 158 -14.45 3.10 -25.89
C TRP A 158 -13.15 3.65 -25.34
N ILE A 159 -12.05 3.14 -25.85
CA ILE A 159 -10.76 3.79 -25.61
C ILE A 159 -10.62 4.96 -26.60
N ASN A 160 -10.02 6.04 -26.13
CA ASN A 160 -9.71 7.18 -26.96
C ASN A 160 -8.40 6.88 -27.72
N GLU A 161 -8.54 6.37 -28.95
CA GLU A 161 -7.43 5.93 -29.81
C GLU A 161 -6.41 7.05 -30.07
N ASP A 162 -6.85 8.32 -30.04
CA ASP A 162 -5.95 9.47 -30.22
C ASP A 162 -4.94 9.64 -29.08
N MET A 163 -5.15 8.96 -27.96
CA MET A 163 -4.36 9.13 -26.73
C MET A 163 -3.56 7.90 -26.34
N ILE A 164 -3.68 6.79 -27.03
CA ILE A 164 -3.00 5.54 -26.68
C ILE A 164 -1.99 5.13 -27.75
N GLU A 165 -0.93 4.45 -27.33
CA GLU A 165 -0.07 3.68 -28.23
C GLU A 165 -0.80 2.38 -28.60
N THR A 166 -0.92 2.11 -29.90
CA THR A 166 -1.47 0.86 -30.46
C THR A 166 -0.34 -0.09 -30.77
#